data_b878a55b899eb61e3f38596ec2e76f41
#
_entry.id   b878a55b899eb61e3f38596ec2e76f41
#
_cell.length_a   1.000
_cell.length_b   1.000
_cell.length_c   1.000
_cell.angle_alpha   90.00
_cell.angle_beta   90.00
_cell.angle_gamma   90.00
#
_symmetry.space_group_name_H-M   'P 1'
#
loop_
_entity.id
_entity.type
_entity.pdbx_description
1 polymer ?
#
loop_
_entity_poly.entity_id
_entity_poly.type
_entity_poly.pdbx_seq_one_letter_code
_entity_poly.pdbx_strand_id
1 'polypeptide(L)'
;MQRLLPGVPQAGVFDTAFHQTMPEYSYLYGIPYSLYERHKIRRYGFHGTSHKYVSARACEILGEDISKMKIVTCHLGNGASMAAIKYGKSMDTSMGMTPIEGVMMGTRCGDLDVGALFHIMNKEEINAKIANTLVNKFSGVLGVSGVSSDMRDLENAAAEGNHRAEVALKMYSYRVKKYVGAYAAAMGGIDLIIFTGGIGENDAATRAGVMEGLGFLGIDFDFEKNKGIRGKEIELTKPGSKVKVMVIPTNEELMIANDTYEILAVK
;
A
#
# COMPACT_ATOMS: atom_id res chain seq x y z
N MET A 1 18.14 -22.38 10.37
CA MET A 1 18.13 -21.78 11.72
C MET A 1 18.06 -22.85 12.81
N GLN A 2 17.10 -23.81 12.79
CA GLN A 2 16.97 -24.87 13.82
C GLN A 2 18.25 -25.68 14.08
N ARG A 3 19.07 -25.93 13.03
CA ARG A 3 20.38 -26.60 13.20
C ARG A 3 21.45 -25.74 13.89
N LEU A 4 21.34 -24.41 13.76
CA LEU A 4 22.32 -23.45 14.32
C LEU A 4 21.97 -23.04 15.75
N LEU A 5 20.69 -23.08 16.10
CA LEU A 5 20.15 -22.68 17.39
C LEU A 5 19.22 -23.77 17.94
N PRO A 6 19.80 -24.96 18.30
CA PRO A 6 19.01 -26.05 18.84
C PRO A 6 18.39 -25.66 20.18
N GLY A 7 17.10 -25.97 20.36
CA GLY A 7 16.36 -25.66 21.61
C GLY A 7 15.88 -24.22 21.74
N VAL A 8 16.24 -23.32 20.82
CA VAL A 8 15.68 -21.95 20.79
C VAL A 8 14.36 -21.97 20.00
N PRO A 9 13.24 -21.55 20.60
CA PRO A 9 11.98 -21.42 19.91
C PRO A 9 12.10 -20.50 18.68
N GLN A 10 11.42 -20.84 17.59
CA GLN A 10 11.45 -20.07 16.36
C GLN A 10 10.00 -19.82 15.91
N ALA A 11 9.70 -18.57 15.58
CA ALA A 11 8.43 -18.15 15.02
C ALA A 11 8.63 -17.59 13.60
N GLY A 12 7.72 -17.88 12.69
CA GLY A 12 7.67 -17.28 11.35
C GLY A 12 6.48 -16.31 11.29
N VAL A 13 6.77 -15.03 11.07
CA VAL A 13 5.75 -14.00 10.82
C VAL A 13 5.70 -13.76 9.32
N PHE A 14 4.55 -14.05 8.73
CA PHE A 14 4.37 -13.94 7.28
C PHE A 14 3.72 -12.62 6.91
N ASP A 15 4.32 -11.92 5.98
CA ASP A 15 3.87 -10.61 5.50
C ASP A 15 2.46 -10.64 4.85
N THR A 16 2.00 -11.82 4.46
CA THR A 16 0.67 -12.06 3.92
C THR A 16 -0.37 -12.43 4.98
N ALA A 17 0.04 -12.70 6.22
CA ALA A 17 -0.85 -13.29 7.25
C ALA A 17 -2.02 -12.38 7.62
N PHE A 18 -1.80 -11.06 7.73
CA PHE A 18 -2.84 -10.09 8.04
C PHE A 18 -3.99 -10.10 7.03
N HIS A 19 -3.70 -10.40 5.76
CA HIS A 19 -4.67 -10.43 4.67
C HIS A 19 -5.46 -11.73 4.56
N GLN A 20 -5.21 -12.72 5.43
CA GLN A 20 -5.97 -13.99 5.43
C GLN A 20 -7.45 -13.81 5.82
N THR A 21 -7.80 -12.67 6.41
CA THR A 21 -9.19 -12.34 6.78
C THR A 21 -10.03 -11.81 5.62
N MET A 22 -9.44 -11.60 4.44
CA MET A 22 -10.18 -11.15 3.25
C MET A 22 -11.29 -12.15 2.89
N PRO A 23 -12.51 -11.67 2.58
CA PRO A 23 -13.59 -12.52 2.11
C PRO A 23 -13.31 -13.06 0.70
N GLU A 24 -13.94 -14.17 0.36
CA GLU A 24 -13.68 -14.88 -0.90
C GLU A 24 -13.87 -13.99 -2.14
N TYR A 25 -14.90 -13.18 -2.16
CA TYR A 25 -15.18 -12.26 -3.27
C TYR A 25 -14.15 -11.13 -3.43
N SER A 26 -13.31 -10.89 -2.42
CA SER A 26 -12.23 -9.90 -2.47
C SER A 26 -10.91 -10.51 -2.94
N TYR A 27 -10.62 -11.76 -2.57
CA TYR A 27 -9.36 -12.37 -2.94
C TYR A 27 -9.37 -13.16 -4.26
N LEU A 28 -10.53 -13.56 -4.77
CA LEU A 28 -10.62 -14.29 -6.04
C LEU A 28 -10.43 -13.36 -7.23
N TYR A 29 -9.75 -13.89 -8.24
CA TYR A 29 -9.69 -13.25 -9.55
C TYR A 29 -10.85 -13.71 -10.43
N GLY A 30 -11.30 -12.86 -11.36
CA GLY A 30 -12.35 -13.17 -12.34
C GLY A 30 -11.88 -14.11 -13.46
N ILE A 31 -11.27 -15.23 -13.10
CA ILE A 31 -10.77 -16.29 -13.99
C ILE A 31 -11.42 -17.63 -13.59
N PRO A 32 -11.30 -18.71 -14.39
CA PRO A 32 -11.91 -20.00 -14.04
C PRO A 32 -11.60 -20.45 -12.61
N TYR A 33 -12.63 -20.69 -11.80
CA TYR A 33 -12.51 -21.05 -10.38
C TYR A 33 -11.62 -22.28 -10.15
N SER A 34 -11.59 -23.20 -11.10
CA SER A 34 -10.70 -24.36 -11.07
C SER A 34 -9.20 -24.04 -11.00
N LEU A 35 -8.79 -22.83 -11.40
CA LEU A 35 -7.41 -22.38 -11.24
C LEU A 35 -7.08 -22.04 -9.78
N TYR A 36 -8.06 -21.49 -9.06
CA TYR A 36 -7.94 -21.33 -7.62
C TYR A 36 -7.90 -22.69 -6.91
N GLU A 37 -8.80 -23.61 -7.25
CA GLU A 37 -8.84 -24.95 -6.61
C GLU A 37 -7.53 -25.71 -6.79
N ARG A 38 -6.99 -25.74 -8.01
CA ARG A 38 -5.79 -26.53 -8.34
C ARG A 38 -4.48 -25.86 -7.95
N HIS A 39 -4.38 -24.54 -8.16
CA HIS A 39 -3.12 -23.84 -8.08
C HIS A 39 -3.10 -22.73 -7.02
N LYS A 40 -4.22 -22.55 -6.29
CA LYS A 40 -4.38 -21.53 -5.27
C LYS A 40 -4.11 -20.12 -5.80
N ILE A 41 -4.48 -19.87 -7.08
CA ILE A 41 -4.35 -18.56 -7.73
C ILE A 41 -5.40 -17.62 -7.13
N ARG A 42 -4.94 -16.71 -6.30
CA ARG A 42 -5.76 -15.71 -5.60
C ARG A 42 -4.90 -14.51 -5.20
N ARG A 43 -5.54 -13.43 -4.75
CA ARG A 43 -4.88 -12.33 -4.06
C ARG A 43 -4.42 -12.79 -2.68
N TYR A 44 -3.14 -12.55 -2.34
CA TYR A 44 -2.55 -12.78 -1.03
C TYR A 44 -2.27 -11.47 -0.30
N GLY A 45 -1.80 -10.46 -1.03
CA GLY A 45 -1.37 -9.18 -0.48
C GLY A 45 0.00 -9.27 0.19
N PHE A 46 0.56 -8.11 0.51
CA PHE A 46 1.88 -7.96 1.13
C PHE A 46 1.86 -6.74 2.07
N HIS A 47 2.97 -6.47 2.74
CA HIS A 47 3.10 -5.44 3.78
C HIS A 47 2.08 -5.61 4.92
N GLY A 48 1.60 -6.85 5.13
CA GLY A 48 0.57 -7.14 6.13
C GLY A 48 1.00 -6.78 7.55
N THR A 49 2.26 -7.01 7.90
CA THR A 49 2.84 -6.61 9.18
C THR A 49 2.77 -5.10 9.40
N SER A 50 3.12 -4.31 8.37
CA SER A 50 3.01 -2.84 8.40
C SER A 50 1.55 -2.38 8.53
N HIS A 51 0.65 -2.88 7.66
CA HIS A 51 -0.77 -2.52 7.71
C HIS A 51 -1.41 -2.84 9.07
N LYS A 52 -1.08 -3.98 9.67
CA LYS A 52 -1.51 -4.36 11.02
C LYS A 52 -1.01 -3.38 12.07
N TYR A 53 0.29 -3.09 12.07
CA TYR A 53 0.92 -2.19 13.02
C TYR A 53 0.32 -0.79 12.97
N VAL A 54 0.34 -0.14 11.79
CA VAL A 54 -0.05 1.28 11.71
C VAL A 54 -1.54 1.49 11.98
N SER A 55 -2.40 0.53 11.65
CA SER A 55 -3.83 0.62 11.96
C SER A 55 -4.12 0.52 13.45
N ALA A 56 -3.46 -0.40 14.16
CA ALA A 56 -3.57 -0.52 15.60
C ALA A 56 -3.00 0.72 16.31
N ARG A 57 -1.81 1.17 15.89
CA ARG A 57 -1.13 2.32 16.48
C ARG A 57 -1.91 3.62 16.31
N ALA A 58 -2.50 3.85 15.14
CA ALA A 58 -3.32 5.04 14.90
C ALA A 58 -4.57 5.05 15.80
N CYS A 59 -5.25 3.92 15.97
CA CYS A 59 -6.40 3.80 16.86
C CYS A 59 -6.01 4.03 18.32
N GLU A 60 -4.85 3.52 18.77
CA GLU A 60 -4.30 3.79 20.10
C GLU A 60 -4.09 5.29 20.35
N ILE A 61 -3.47 6.00 19.39
CA ILE A 61 -3.22 7.45 19.48
C ILE A 61 -4.54 8.24 19.53
N LEU A 62 -5.54 7.83 18.75
CA LEU A 62 -6.84 8.49 18.69
C LEU A 62 -7.75 8.12 19.86
N GLY A 63 -7.43 7.10 20.66
CA GLY A 63 -8.31 6.54 21.69
C GLY A 63 -9.54 5.84 21.12
N GLU A 64 -9.43 5.31 19.89
CA GLU A 64 -10.54 4.66 19.18
C GLU A 64 -10.43 3.14 19.23
N ASP A 65 -11.58 2.47 19.24
CA ASP A 65 -11.67 1.02 19.16
C ASP A 65 -11.58 0.55 17.72
N ILE A 66 -10.46 -0.08 17.34
CA ILE A 66 -10.22 -0.58 15.98
C ILE A 66 -11.35 -1.51 15.48
N SER A 67 -12.05 -2.21 16.39
CA SER A 67 -13.18 -3.08 16.04
C SER A 67 -14.42 -2.33 15.53
N LYS A 68 -14.40 -1.01 15.55
CA LYS A 68 -15.47 -0.13 15.07
C LYS A 68 -15.05 0.73 13.88
N MET A 69 -13.78 0.72 13.52
CA MET A 69 -13.19 1.61 12.52
C MET A 69 -13.14 1.00 11.12
N LYS A 70 -13.28 1.86 10.12
CA LYS A 70 -13.04 1.58 8.70
C LYS A 70 -11.82 2.40 8.26
N ILE A 71 -10.73 1.72 8.02
CA ILE A 71 -9.41 2.35 7.84
C ILE A 71 -8.86 2.02 6.45
N VAL A 72 -8.32 3.00 5.77
CA VAL A 72 -7.47 2.79 4.59
C VAL A 72 -6.03 3.10 4.97
N THR A 73 -5.16 2.14 4.81
CA THR A 73 -3.72 2.32 5.02
C THR A 73 -3.00 2.40 3.68
N CYS A 74 -2.12 3.39 3.56
CA CYS A 74 -1.32 3.69 2.38
C CYS A 74 0.15 3.44 2.74
N HIS A 75 0.63 2.21 2.56
CA HIS A 75 2.05 1.89 2.71
C HIS A 75 2.75 2.26 1.40
N LEU A 76 3.41 3.41 1.38
CA LEU A 76 4.02 3.99 0.20
C LEU A 76 5.54 4.05 0.36
N GLY A 77 6.24 3.19 -0.35
CA GLY A 77 7.69 3.11 -0.43
C GLY A 77 8.13 2.82 -1.87
N ASN A 78 9.33 2.28 -2.06
CA ASN A 78 9.74 1.79 -3.38
C ASN A 78 8.83 0.62 -3.85
N GLY A 79 8.40 -0.27 -2.93
CA GLY A 79 7.19 -1.05 -3.05
C GLY A 79 6.05 -0.31 -2.38
N ALA A 80 4.84 -0.36 -2.94
CA ALA A 80 3.68 0.32 -2.37
C ALA A 80 2.44 -0.58 -2.39
N SER A 81 1.67 -0.53 -1.31
CA SER A 81 0.37 -1.20 -1.23
C SER A 81 -0.63 -0.40 -0.42
N MET A 82 -1.89 -0.66 -0.69
CA MET A 82 -3.04 -0.13 0.04
C MET A 82 -3.77 -1.28 0.72
N ALA A 83 -4.36 -1.05 1.88
CA ALA A 83 -5.27 -2.02 2.48
C ALA A 83 -6.54 -1.35 3.00
N ALA A 84 -7.67 -2.03 2.78
CA ALA A 84 -8.95 -1.72 3.38
C ALA A 84 -9.09 -2.56 4.65
N ILE A 85 -9.15 -1.91 5.80
CA ILE A 85 -9.26 -2.56 7.10
C ILE A 85 -10.61 -2.19 7.70
N LYS A 86 -11.46 -3.19 7.85
CA LYS A 86 -12.79 -3.02 8.41
C LYS A 86 -12.90 -3.77 9.72
N TYR A 87 -13.12 -3.02 10.80
CA TYR A 87 -13.32 -3.58 12.13
C TYR A 87 -12.14 -4.47 12.59
N GLY A 88 -10.92 -3.96 12.36
CA GLY A 88 -9.68 -4.64 12.72
C GLY A 88 -9.22 -5.77 11.78
N LYS A 89 -9.98 -6.06 10.72
CA LYS A 89 -9.68 -7.15 9.77
C LYS A 89 -9.37 -6.59 8.39
N SER A 90 -8.37 -7.14 7.73
CA SER A 90 -8.12 -6.86 6.31
C SER A 90 -9.29 -7.36 5.47
N MET A 91 -9.96 -6.46 4.76
CA MET A 91 -11.07 -6.74 3.88
C MET A 91 -10.62 -6.81 2.41
N ASP A 92 -9.61 -6.02 2.05
CA ASP A 92 -9.02 -5.97 0.71
C ASP A 92 -7.61 -5.40 0.78
N THR A 93 -6.80 -5.68 -0.22
CA THR A 93 -5.46 -5.11 -0.38
C THR A 93 -5.11 -4.97 -1.85
N SER A 94 -4.26 -4.01 -2.20
CA SER A 94 -3.97 -3.69 -3.60
C SER A 94 -2.99 -4.65 -4.27
N MET A 95 -2.00 -5.18 -3.55
CA MET A 95 -1.11 -6.21 -4.11
C MET A 95 -1.85 -7.53 -4.26
N GLY A 96 -1.52 -8.26 -5.32
CA GLY A 96 -2.23 -9.46 -5.73
C GLY A 96 -1.60 -10.76 -5.23
N MET A 97 -1.57 -11.75 -6.11
CA MET A 97 -0.82 -13.00 -5.94
C MET A 97 0.69 -12.72 -5.85
N THR A 98 1.13 -11.68 -6.51
CA THR A 98 2.50 -11.18 -6.50
C THR A 98 2.49 -9.69 -6.12
N PRO A 99 3.63 -9.10 -5.72
CA PRO A 99 3.68 -7.69 -5.33
C PRO A 99 3.75 -6.73 -6.55
N ILE A 100 3.10 -7.07 -7.69
CA ILE A 100 3.03 -6.22 -8.90
C ILE A 100 1.73 -5.44 -8.95
N GLU A 101 0.60 -6.13 -8.75
CA GLU A 101 -0.76 -5.56 -8.85
C GLU A 101 -0.95 -4.41 -7.87
N GLY A 102 -1.83 -3.47 -8.19
CA GLY A 102 -2.20 -2.37 -7.31
C GLY A 102 -1.70 -1.02 -7.79
N VAL A 103 -1.24 -0.20 -6.83
CA VAL A 103 -0.73 1.13 -7.13
C VAL A 103 0.59 1.07 -7.90
N MET A 104 0.83 2.06 -8.74
CA MET A 104 2.14 2.23 -9.40
C MET A 104 3.22 2.42 -8.34
N MET A 105 4.40 1.84 -8.55
CA MET A 105 5.50 1.83 -7.58
C MET A 105 6.78 2.45 -8.19
N GLY A 106 7.89 2.39 -7.48
CA GLY A 106 9.18 2.88 -7.99
C GLY A 106 9.55 2.27 -9.36
N THR A 107 9.52 0.94 -9.45
CA THR A 107 9.90 0.18 -10.67
C THR A 107 8.83 -0.78 -11.17
N ARG A 108 7.76 -1.02 -10.41
CA ARG A 108 6.66 -1.94 -10.77
C ARG A 108 5.49 -1.17 -11.35
N CYS A 109 4.86 -1.74 -12.38
CA CYS A 109 3.79 -1.05 -13.11
C CYS A 109 2.50 -0.80 -12.30
N GLY A 110 2.21 -1.62 -11.29
CA GLY A 110 0.88 -1.65 -10.68
C GLY A 110 -0.15 -2.27 -11.64
N ASP A 111 -1.41 -1.84 -11.51
CA ASP A 111 -2.50 -2.30 -12.37
C ASP A 111 -2.19 -2.03 -13.84
N LEU A 112 -2.25 -3.10 -14.62
CA LEU A 112 -2.02 -3.08 -16.08
C LEU A 112 -3.06 -3.98 -16.76
N ASP A 113 -3.58 -3.55 -17.89
CA ASP A 113 -4.40 -4.40 -18.75
C ASP A 113 -3.56 -5.58 -19.28
N VAL A 114 -4.07 -6.80 -19.06
CA VAL A 114 -3.40 -8.03 -19.50
C VAL A 114 -3.28 -8.06 -21.03
N GLY A 115 -4.28 -7.52 -21.75
CA GLY A 115 -4.24 -7.38 -23.22
C GLY A 115 -3.11 -6.46 -23.66
N ALA A 116 -2.87 -5.36 -22.93
CA ALA A 116 -1.73 -4.47 -23.19
C ALA A 116 -0.39 -5.21 -23.02
N LEU A 117 -0.27 -6.04 -21.97
CA LEU A 117 0.94 -6.84 -21.74
C LEU A 117 1.22 -7.80 -22.89
N PHE A 118 0.20 -8.54 -23.34
CA PHE A 118 0.35 -9.44 -24.49
C PHE A 118 0.67 -8.68 -25.78
N HIS A 119 0.08 -7.50 -25.98
CA HIS A 119 0.39 -6.65 -27.13
C HIS A 119 1.87 -6.22 -27.14
N ILE A 120 2.40 -5.78 -25.97
CA ILE A 120 3.82 -5.45 -25.81
C ILE A 120 4.69 -6.67 -26.12
N MET A 121 4.37 -7.84 -25.56
CA MET A 121 5.14 -9.06 -25.81
C MET A 121 5.25 -9.38 -27.30
N ASN A 122 4.15 -9.22 -28.03
CA ASN A 122 4.13 -9.45 -29.49
C ASN A 122 4.88 -8.37 -30.27
N LYS A 123 4.77 -7.08 -29.90
CA LYS A 123 5.42 -5.97 -30.62
C LYS A 123 6.92 -5.91 -30.40
N GLU A 124 7.36 -6.19 -29.18
CA GLU A 124 8.77 -6.17 -28.78
C GLU A 124 9.43 -7.56 -28.94
N GLU A 125 8.68 -8.56 -29.43
CA GLU A 125 9.14 -9.96 -29.61
C GLU A 125 9.77 -10.55 -28.33
N ILE A 126 9.21 -10.23 -27.15
CA ILE A 126 9.72 -10.67 -25.85
C ILE A 126 8.92 -11.85 -25.27
N ASN A 127 9.63 -12.73 -24.58
CA ASN A 127 9.01 -13.86 -23.89
C ASN A 127 8.49 -13.45 -22.49
N ALA A 128 7.76 -14.36 -21.82
CA ALA A 128 7.18 -14.13 -20.49
C ALA A 128 8.22 -13.78 -19.43
N LYS A 129 9.46 -14.29 -19.51
CA LYS A 129 10.53 -13.96 -18.56
C LYS A 129 10.96 -12.50 -18.67
N ILE A 130 11.12 -12.02 -19.92
CA ILE A 130 11.50 -10.62 -20.20
C ILE A 130 10.32 -9.71 -19.85
N ALA A 131 9.09 -10.08 -20.20
CA ALA A 131 7.89 -9.34 -19.83
C ALA A 131 7.74 -9.20 -18.32
N ASN A 132 7.99 -10.27 -17.55
CA ASN A 132 8.01 -10.21 -16.10
C ASN A 132 9.08 -9.24 -15.56
N THR A 133 10.25 -9.20 -16.18
CA THR A 133 11.31 -8.25 -15.81
C THR A 133 10.90 -6.82 -16.14
N LEU A 134 10.27 -6.57 -17.30
CA LEU A 134 9.76 -5.28 -17.71
C LEU A 134 8.80 -4.70 -16.65
N VAL A 135 7.76 -5.45 -16.28
CA VAL A 135 6.71 -4.96 -15.37
C VAL A 135 7.17 -4.82 -13.92
N ASN A 136 8.27 -5.51 -13.52
CA ASN A 136 8.82 -5.47 -12.17
C ASN A 136 9.97 -4.47 -11.97
N LYS A 137 10.81 -4.25 -12.99
CA LYS A 137 12.10 -3.56 -12.84
C LYS A 137 12.25 -2.31 -13.70
N PHE A 138 11.49 -2.20 -14.79
CA PHE A 138 11.64 -1.14 -15.79
C PHE A 138 10.36 -0.34 -16.00
N SER A 139 9.39 -0.51 -15.12
CA SER A 139 8.09 0.18 -15.12
C SER A 139 7.97 1.17 -13.97
N GLY A 140 6.76 1.44 -13.52
CA GLY A 140 6.51 2.35 -12.41
C GLY A 140 6.90 3.79 -12.72
N VAL A 141 7.22 4.57 -11.68
CA VAL A 141 7.63 5.97 -11.87
C VAL A 141 8.94 6.07 -12.64
N LEU A 142 9.86 5.10 -12.49
CA LEU A 142 11.07 4.99 -13.30
C LEU A 142 10.74 4.87 -14.80
N GLY A 143 9.89 3.93 -15.16
CA GLY A 143 9.54 3.66 -16.56
C GLY A 143 8.81 4.83 -17.23
N VAL A 144 7.90 5.51 -16.48
CA VAL A 144 7.16 6.66 -17.00
C VAL A 144 8.07 7.88 -17.11
N SER A 145 8.83 8.20 -16.07
CA SER A 145 9.70 9.39 -16.08
C SER A 145 10.93 9.24 -16.97
N GLY A 146 11.52 8.04 -16.99
CA GLY A 146 12.84 7.81 -17.57
C GLY A 146 13.99 8.45 -16.78
N VAL A 147 13.74 8.87 -15.52
CA VAL A 147 14.71 9.58 -14.68
C VAL A 147 15.20 8.68 -13.55
N SER A 148 14.32 8.35 -12.60
CA SER A 148 14.66 7.63 -11.38
C SER A 148 13.45 6.91 -10.80
N SER A 149 13.67 5.99 -9.87
CA SER A 149 12.63 5.43 -9.00
C SER A 149 12.49 6.18 -7.67
N ASP A 150 13.34 7.15 -7.39
CA ASP A 150 13.30 8.00 -6.20
C ASP A 150 12.43 9.24 -6.46
N MET A 151 11.43 9.45 -5.60
CA MET A 151 10.49 10.57 -5.74
C MET A 151 11.17 11.92 -5.70
N ARG A 152 12.25 12.07 -4.92
CA ARG A 152 13.02 13.34 -4.81
C ARG A 152 13.69 13.71 -6.13
N ASP A 153 14.22 12.72 -6.85
CA ASP A 153 14.82 12.96 -8.17
C ASP A 153 13.75 13.37 -9.18
N LEU A 154 12.54 12.78 -9.08
CA LEU A 154 11.42 13.14 -9.92
C LEU A 154 10.91 14.56 -9.64
N GLU A 155 10.82 14.94 -8.35
CA GLU A 155 10.41 16.29 -7.94
C GLU A 155 11.40 17.34 -8.48
N ASN A 156 12.70 17.09 -8.35
CA ASN A 156 13.73 17.97 -8.88
C ASN A 156 13.63 18.07 -10.41
N ALA A 157 13.54 16.94 -11.11
CA ALA A 157 13.41 16.94 -12.57
C ALA A 157 12.12 17.64 -13.05
N ALA A 158 11.01 17.47 -12.35
CA ALA A 158 9.75 18.15 -12.66
C ALA A 158 9.86 19.67 -12.45
N ALA A 159 10.53 20.11 -11.35
CA ALA A 159 10.81 21.53 -11.09
C ALA A 159 11.70 22.17 -12.17
N GLU A 160 12.58 21.39 -12.81
CA GLU A 160 13.41 21.78 -13.95
C GLU A 160 12.66 21.70 -15.29
N GLY A 161 11.36 21.37 -15.29
CA GLY A 161 10.50 21.34 -16.48
C GLY A 161 10.44 19.99 -17.19
N ASN A 162 10.89 18.90 -16.56
CA ASN A 162 10.75 17.54 -17.14
C ASN A 162 9.28 17.09 -17.07
N HIS A 163 8.58 17.17 -18.21
CA HIS A 163 7.18 16.81 -18.33
C HIS A 163 6.89 15.35 -17.92
N ARG A 164 7.76 14.39 -18.26
CA ARG A 164 7.54 12.97 -17.92
C ARG A 164 7.67 12.72 -16.43
N ALA A 165 8.56 13.43 -15.73
CA ALA A 165 8.67 13.37 -14.28
C ALA A 165 7.40 13.94 -13.62
N GLU A 166 6.89 15.08 -14.10
CA GLU A 166 5.62 15.66 -13.62
C GLU A 166 4.45 14.69 -13.81
N VAL A 167 4.35 14.07 -14.99
CA VAL A 167 3.31 13.06 -15.28
C VAL A 167 3.42 11.86 -14.34
N ALA A 168 4.65 11.35 -14.09
CA ALA A 168 4.87 10.22 -13.20
C ALA A 168 4.41 10.50 -11.76
N LEU A 169 4.72 11.68 -11.22
CA LEU A 169 4.28 12.14 -9.89
C LEU A 169 2.74 12.24 -9.80
N LYS A 170 2.12 12.85 -10.80
CA LYS A 170 0.65 12.95 -10.89
C LYS A 170 -0.01 11.57 -11.00
N MET A 171 0.54 10.67 -11.84
CA MET A 171 0.04 9.30 -11.97
C MET A 171 0.11 8.54 -10.64
N TYR A 172 1.21 8.68 -9.91
CA TYR A 172 1.40 8.02 -8.62
C TYR A 172 0.30 8.43 -7.63
N SER A 173 0.17 9.73 -7.38
CA SER A 173 -0.85 10.28 -6.46
C SER A 173 -2.27 9.93 -6.91
N TYR A 174 -2.57 9.98 -8.21
CA TYR A 174 -3.86 9.63 -8.78
C TYR A 174 -4.22 8.15 -8.55
N ARG A 175 -3.27 7.22 -8.72
CA ARG A 175 -3.50 5.79 -8.48
C ARG A 175 -3.79 5.52 -7.00
N VAL A 176 -3.03 6.12 -6.08
CA VAL A 176 -3.29 6.01 -4.64
C VAL A 176 -4.67 6.56 -4.28
N LYS A 177 -5.01 7.76 -4.79
CA LYS A 177 -6.34 8.39 -4.61
C LYS A 177 -7.49 7.47 -5.07
N LYS A 178 -7.35 6.83 -6.23
CA LYS A 178 -8.36 5.87 -6.73
C LYS A 178 -8.60 4.71 -5.76
N TYR A 179 -7.55 4.16 -5.19
CA TYR A 179 -7.66 3.08 -4.21
C TYR A 179 -8.31 3.54 -2.91
N VAL A 180 -8.02 4.76 -2.43
CA VAL A 180 -8.73 5.35 -1.28
C VAL A 180 -10.25 5.39 -1.55
N GLY A 181 -10.66 5.89 -2.72
CA GLY A 181 -12.07 5.95 -3.11
C GLY A 181 -12.70 4.56 -3.25
N ALA A 182 -12.01 3.63 -3.90
CA ALA A 182 -12.49 2.24 -4.08
C ALA A 182 -12.69 1.54 -2.73
N TYR A 183 -11.75 1.69 -1.80
CA TYR A 183 -11.83 1.07 -0.50
C TYR A 183 -12.86 1.73 0.43
N ALA A 184 -13.03 3.05 0.33
CA ALA A 184 -14.12 3.74 1.01
C ALA A 184 -15.49 3.19 0.53
N ALA A 185 -15.67 2.97 -0.77
CA ALA A 185 -16.88 2.37 -1.33
C ALA A 185 -17.04 0.90 -0.88
N ALA A 186 -15.97 0.08 -0.96
CA ALA A 186 -16.02 -1.33 -0.59
C ALA A 186 -16.38 -1.55 0.89
N MET A 187 -15.90 -0.68 1.79
CA MET A 187 -16.20 -0.74 3.22
C MET A 187 -17.55 -0.09 3.59
N GLY A 188 -18.18 0.63 2.67
CA GLY A 188 -19.41 1.41 2.94
C GLY A 188 -19.13 2.64 3.82
N GLY A 189 -18.05 3.35 3.55
CA GLY A 189 -17.55 4.52 4.27
C GLY A 189 -16.11 4.34 4.75
N ILE A 190 -15.56 5.41 5.33
CA ILE A 190 -14.19 5.46 5.84
C ILE A 190 -14.17 6.37 7.07
N ASP A 191 -13.35 6.03 8.06
CA ASP A 191 -13.18 6.83 9.28
C ASP A 191 -11.75 7.39 9.37
N LEU A 192 -10.76 6.67 8.81
CA LEU A 192 -9.35 7.00 8.94
C LEU A 192 -8.55 6.61 7.70
N ILE A 193 -7.65 7.50 7.27
CA ILE A 193 -6.60 7.23 6.28
C ILE A 193 -5.25 7.33 6.96
N ILE A 194 -4.36 6.37 6.72
CA ILE A 194 -3.02 6.35 7.30
C ILE A 194 -1.98 6.30 6.20
N PHE A 195 -1.05 7.26 6.20
CA PHE A 195 0.15 7.26 5.37
C PHE A 195 1.32 6.68 6.14
N THR A 196 2.02 5.73 5.53
CA THR A 196 3.19 5.05 6.10
C THR A 196 4.16 4.60 4.99
N GLY A 197 5.30 4.07 5.36
CA GLY A 197 6.38 3.75 4.42
C GLY A 197 7.15 5.00 4.00
N GLY A 198 8.32 4.79 3.41
CA GLY A 198 9.28 5.87 3.17
C GLY A 198 8.73 7.11 2.46
N ILE A 199 7.87 6.93 1.44
CA ILE A 199 7.18 8.02 0.74
C ILE A 199 6.02 8.55 1.59
N GLY A 200 5.15 7.65 2.09
CA GLY A 200 3.97 8.06 2.89
C GLY A 200 4.34 8.86 4.12
N GLU A 201 5.45 8.53 4.77
CA GLU A 201 5.95 9.19 5.97
C GLU A 201 6.66 10.53 5.69
N ASN A 202 7.37 10.63 4.56
CA ASN A 202 8.34 11.70 4.36
C ASN A 202 8.02 12.66 3.20
N ASP A 203 7.07 12.31 2.32
CA ASP A 203 6.73 13.10 1.15
C ASP A 203 5.38 13.82 1.32
N ALA A 204 5.45 15.09 1.70
CA ALA A 204 4.28 15.93 1.89
C ALA A 204 3.56 16.25 0.57
N ALA A 205 4.27 16.30 -0.56
CA ALA A 205 3.70 16.59 -1.87
C ALA A 205 2.83 15.42 -2.35
N THR A 206 3.33 14.19 -2.22
CA THR A 206 2.54 12.99 -2.51
C THR A 206 1.27 12.92 -1.65
N ARG A 207 1.37 13.14 -0.33
CA ARG A 207 0.18 13.14 0.54
C ARG A 207 -0.84 14.20 0.14
N ALA A 208 -0.38 15.42 -0.14
CA ALA A 208 -1.25 16.50 -0.61
C ALA A 208 -1.94 16.14 -1.93
N GLY A 209 -1.19 15.63 -2.92
CA GLY A 209 -1.74 15.20 -4.21
C GLY A 209 -2.76 14.07 -4.10
N VAL A 210 -2.58 13.15 -3.14
CA VAL A 210 -3.58 12.10 -2.85
C VAL A 210 -4.83 12.70 -2.23
N MET A 211 -4.70 13.61 -1.27
CA MET A 211 -5.82 14.19 -0.50
C MET A 211 -6.62 15.23 -1.29
N GLU A 212 -6.02 15.86 -2.29
CA GLU A 212 -6.70 16.84 -3.12
C GLU A 212 -8.00 16.30 -3.73
N GLY A 213 -9.12 17.00 -3.50
CA GLY A 213 -10.44 16.64 -4.04
C GLY A 213 -11.17 15.52 -3.27
N LEU A 214 -10.64 14.99 -2.16
CA LEU A 214 -11.31 13.96 -1.35
C LEU A 214 -12.22 14.52 -0.25
N GLY A 215 -12.47 15.83 -0.22
CA GLY A 215 -13.37 16.48 0.74
C GLY A 215 -14.80 15.90 0.75
N PHE A 216 -15.26 15.37 -0.37
CA PHE A 216 -16.59 14.73 -0.46
C PHE A 216 -16.72 13.47 0.43
N LEU A 217 -15.61 12.87 0.86
CA LEU A 217 -15.60 11.77 1.83
C LEU A 217 -15.72 12.24 3.28
N GLY A 218 -15.80 13.57 3.51
CA GLY A 218 -15.84 14.14 4.85
C GLY A 218 -14.45 14.46 5.43
N ILE A 219 -13.43 14.54 4.58
CA ILE A 219 -12.05 14.87 4.95
C ILE A 219 -11.86 16.40 4.86
N ASP A 220 -11.44 17.04 5.95
CA ASP A 220 -10.90 18.40 5.92
C ASP A 220 -9.38 18.32 6.17
N PHE A 221 -8.64 18.06 5.09
CA PHE A 221 -7.19 17.89 5.15
C PHE A 221 -6.49 19.24 5.37
N ASP A 222 -5.58 19.28 6.31
CA ASP A 222 -4.78 20.48 6.62
C ASP A 222 -3.50 20.50 5.77
N PHE A 223 -3.59 21.11 4.59
CA PHE A 223 -2.48 21.22 3.65
C PHE A 223 -1.29 22.00 4.23
N GLU A 224 -1.54 23.00 5.11
CA GLU A 224 -0.48 23.78 5.72
C GLU A 224 0.26 22.97 6.78
N LYS A 225 -0.47 22.27 7.65
CA LYS A 225 0.10 21.40 8.67
C LYS A 225 0.90 20.25 8.06
N ASN A 226 0.49 19.76 6.88
CA ASN A 226 1.20 18.68 6.16
C ASN A 226 2.61 19.11 5.70
N LYS A 227 2.84 20.39 5.45
CA LYS A 227 4.14 20.87 4.94
C LYS A 227 5.27 20.55 5.92
N GLY A 228 6.35 19.97 5.40
CA GLY A 228 7.55 19.65 6.18
C GLY A 228 7.40 18.49 7.19
N ILE A 229 6.24 17.82 7.26
CA ILE A 229 6.08 16.63 8.11
C ILE A 229 6.85 15.46 7.52
N ARG A 230 7.73 14.88 8.35
CA ARG A 230 8.57 13.73 8.02
C ARG A 230 8.70 12.83 9.24
N GLY A 231 8.45 11.52 9.08
CA GLY A 231 8.72 10.46 10.07
C GLY A 231 8.11 10.71 11.47
N LYS A 232 6.92 11.32 11.55
CA LYS A 232 6.27 11.65 12.83
C LYS A 232 4.87 11.09 12.88
N GLU A 233 4.47 10.57 14.04
CA GLU A 233 3.08 10.26 14.34
C GLU A 233 2.28 11.57 14.48
N ILE A 234 1.38 11.83 13.56
CA ILE A 234 0.63 13.10 13.54
C ILE A 234 -0.69 12.96 12.76
N GLU A 235 -1.73 13.59 13.28
CA GLU A 235 -2.98 13.82 12.55
C GLU A 235 -2.83 15.05 11.64
N LEU A 236 -3.27 14.93 10.39
CA LEU A 236 -3.19 15.96 9.34
C LEU A 236 -4.55 16.50 8.91
N THR A 237 -5.56 16.43 9.76
CA THR A 237 -6.89 17.02 9.51
C THR A 237 -7.13 18.21 10.42
N LYS A 238 -8.00 19.12 9.95
CA LYS A 238 -8.50 20.24 10.77
C LYS A 238 -9.48 19.75 11.83
N PRO A 239 -9.66 20.51 12.92
CA PRO A 239 -10.66 20.21 13.93
C PRO A 239 -12.06 20.06 13.31
N GLY A 240 -12.79 19.01 13.70
CA GLY A 240 -14.14 18.73 13.18
C GLY A 240 -14.19 17.90 11.89
N SER A 241 -13.06 17.54 11.29
CA SER A 241 -13.03 16.59 10.18
C SER A 241 -13.68 15.27 10.58
N LYS A 242 -14.63 14.78 9.77
CA LYS A 242 -15.33 13.51 10.02
C LYS A 242 -14.43 12.31 9.78
N VAL A 243 -13.59 12.37 8.76
CA VAL A 243 -12.60 11.36 8.45
C VAL A 243 -11.23 11.91 8.82
N LYS A 244 -10.48 11.15 9.60
CA LYS A 244 -9.14 11.53 10.03
C LYS A 244 -8.10 11.10 9.00
N VAL A 245 -7.01 11.85 8.92
CA VAL A 245 -5.82 11.50 8.12
C VAL A 245 -4.60 11.57 9.01
N MET A 246 -3.81 10.51 9.04
CA MET A 246 -2.63 10.44 9.89
C MET A 246 -1.38 10.02 9.11
N VAL A 247 -0.23 10.43 9.61
CA VAL A 247 1.05 9.80 9.30
C VAL A 247 1.44 8.97 10.51
N ILE A 248 1.75 7.70 10.27
CA ILE A 248 2.24 6.76 11.28
C ILE A 248 3.47 6.06 10.69
N PRO A 249 4.68 6.32 11.20
CA PRO A 249 5.86 5.56 10.81
C PRO A 249 5.67 4.07 11.12
N THR A 250 5.94 3.21 10.13
CA THR A 250 5.84 1.76 10.34
C THR A 250 6.95 1.27 11.26
N ASN A 251 6.64 0.24 12.04
CA ASN A 251 7.60 -0.48 12.87
C ASN A 251 7.33 -1.99 12.78
N GLU A 252 7.73 -2.57 11.67
CA GLU A 252 7.52 -4.00 11.38
C GLU A 252 8.32 -4.89 12.34
N GLU A 253 9.51 -4.45 12.75
CA GLU A 253 10.35 -5.19 13.69
C GLU A 253 9.66 -5.34 15.05
N LEU A 254 9.07 -4.27 15.57
CA LEU A 254 8.31 -4.31 16.82
C LEU A 254 7.09 -5.23 16.68
N MET A 255 6.40 -5.18 15.54
CA MET A 255 5.23 -6.04 15.31
C MET A 255 5.63 -7.51 15.25
N ILE A 256 6.72 -7.83 14.57
CA ILE A 256 7.27 -9.20 14.51
C ILE A 256 7.68 -9.67 15.92
N ALA A 257 8.31 -8.81 16.71
CA ALA A 257 8.68 -9.13 18.08
C ALA A 257 7.46 -9.42 18.95
N ASN A 258 6.41 -8.60 18.87
CA ASN A 258 5.17 -8.77 19.61
C ASN A 258 4.44 -10.07 19.20
N ASP A 259 4.26 -10.31 17.90
CA ASP A 259 3.63 -11.54 17.39
C ASP A 259 4.42 -12.79 17.83
N THR A 260 5.76 -12.71 17.81
CA THR A 260 6.62 -13.80 18.28
C THR A 260 6.44 -14.04 19.76
N TYR A 261 6.40 -12.98 20.57
CA TYR A 261 6.16 -13.07 22.02
C TYR A 261 4.81 -13.71 22.33
N GLU A 262 3.74 -13.26 21.68
CA GLU A 262 2.39 -13.80 21.85
C GLU A 262 2.33 -15.30 21.50
N ILE A 263 2.93 -15.71 20.38
CA ILE A 263 2.96 -17.13 19.94
C ILE A 263 3.70 -18.00 20.98
N LEU A 264 4.74 -17.49 21.61
CA LEU A 264 5.55 -18.23 22.58
C LEU A 264 4.96 -18.19 23.99
N ALA A 265 4.25 -17.13 24.39
CA ALA A 265 3.64 -16.99 25.69
C ALA A 265 2.42 -17.91 25.91
N VAL A 266 1.79 -18.37 24.83
CA VAL A 266 0.61 -19.29 24.85
C VAL A 266 1.03 -20.76 25.06
N LYS A 267 2.33 -21.07 25.12
CA LYS A 267 2.85 -22.39 25.45
C LYS A 267 3.21 -22.51 26.91
#